data_d8be28324df1a49ad446b538b9153038
#
_entry.id   d8be28324df1a49ad446b538b9153038
#
_cell.length_a   1.000
_cell.length_b   1.000
_cell.length_c   1.000
_cell.angle_alpha   90.00
_cell.angle_beta   90.00
_cell.angle_gamma   90.00
#
_symmetry.space_group_name_H-M   'P 1'
#
loop_
_entity.id
_entity.type
_entity.pdbx_description
1 polymer ?
#
loop_
_entity_poly.entity_id
_entity_poly.type
_entity_poly.pdbx_seq_one_letter_code
_entity_poly.pdbx_strand_id
1 'polypeptide(L)'
;MSTDAVAVLGFVALFALMLLRVPVGMAMGLVGVCGFGYLTGFTPALKLVGQTSMRTVTDYTFGVIPMFLLMGTLVSNSGMSRELFRAANGFVGHLRGGLGIATVAACGGFAAICGSSVATAATFSAVAYPEMRRFGYPQSFATGVIAAGGTLGAMLPPSTVLAVYGIITEQDIGKLFIAGIIPGILAMTMYMATIALIGWFRPGFLPTGPQTTWRERFAGLKNIWAPVLLFVFVIGGLYGLPFLPRFTPTEAGGVGATGAFLIGVATGRLNKEKILNSLLQATRTAAAVFTVLIGALIFGYFLTVTQTPQKVTELLTGLGLGPYGILALIMVMYLVLGCLMDAMAMIILTVPIIFPVIMHLGFDPIWFGVIIVMTVELGLIHPPVGMNVFVIKSVVKDVSFSTIFRGVIPFVATDLVRLVILIAFPLLATWLPTRMASGIH
;
A
#
# COMPACT_ATOMS: atom_id res chain seq x y z
N MET A 1 35.98 16.07 9.54
CA MET A 1 35.02 16.34 8.43
C MET A 1 33.89 17.19 9.00
N SER A 2 33.35 18.13 8.21
CA SER A 2 32.13 18.85 8.63
C SER A 2 30.94 17.89 8.75
N THR A 3 29.94 18.21 9.56
CA THR A 3 28.72 17.41 9.69
C THR A 3 28.00 17.23 8.35
N ASP A 4 28.09 18.24 7.48
CA ASP A 4 27.49 18.18 6.14
C ASP A 4 28.22 17.18 5.22
N ALA A 5 29.54 17.17 5.26
CA ALA A 5 30.32 16.21 4.49
C ALA A 5 30.06 14.77 4.93
N VAL A 6 29.85 14.56 6.25
CA VAL A 6 29.51 13.25 6.80
C VAL A 6 28.10 12.84 6.39
N ALA A 7 27.13 13.78 6.37
CA ALA A 7 25.77 13.51 5.92
C ALA A 7 25.75 13.11 4.42
N VAL A 8 26.42 13.89 3.55
CA VAL A 8 26.49 13.58 2.10
C VAL A 8 27.20 12.25 1.86
N LEU A 9 28.30 11.97 2.56
CA LEU A 9 29.01 10.69 2.45
C LEU A 9 28.11 9.52 2.91
N GLY A 10 27.30 9.74 3.97
CA GLY A 10 26.32 8.76 4.43
C GLY A 10 25.28 8.41 3.35
N PHE A 11 24.71 9.42 2.67
CA PHE A 11 23.79 9.14 1.55
C PHE A 11 24.49 8.46 0.38
N VAL A 12 25.69 8.88 0.00
CA VAL A 12 26.47 8.20 -1.06
C VAL A 12 26.73 6.75 -0.68
N ALA A 13 27.13 6.48 0.55
CA ALA A 13 27.34 5.12 1.03
C ALA A 13 26.05 4.30 1.07
N LEU A 14 24.91 4.88 1.47
CA LEU A 14 23.62 4.24 1.45
C LEU A 14 23.24 3.79 0.04
N PHE A 15 23.28 4.70 -0.94
CA PHE A 15 22.95 4.37 -2.31
C PHE A 15 23.96 3.40 -2.95
N ALA A 16 25.25 3.51 -2.63
CA ALA A 16 26.26 2.54 -3.07
C ALA A 16 25.98 1.13 -2.54
N LEU A 17 25.62 0.98 -1.25
CA LEU A 17 25.24 -0.31 -0.67
C LEU A 17 23.98 -0.88 -1.34
N MET A 18 23.00 -0.03 -1.63
CA MET A 18 21.79 -0.45 -2.35
C MET A 18 22.11 -0.93 -3.77
N LEU A 19 23.00 -0.25 -4.49
CA LEU A 19 23.49 -0.69 -5.81
C LEU A 19 24.23 -2.02 -5.75
N LEU A 20 24.93 -2.31 -4.64
CA LEU A 20 25.56 -3.60 -4.34
C LEU A 20 24.53 -4.65 -3.88
N ARG A 21 23.22 -4.38 -3.99
CA ARG A 21 22.11 -5.25 -3.61
C ARG A 21 22.01 -5.58 -2.11
N VAL A 22 22.59 -4.76 -1.24
CA VAL A 22 22.36 -4.86 0.20
C VAL A 22 20.90 -4.47 0.48
N PRO A 23 20.14 -5.25 1.26
CA PRO A 23 18.77 -4.89 1.63
C PRO A 23 18.70 -3.49 2.28
N VAL A 24 17.71 -2.70 1.90
CA VAL A 24 17.60 -1.27 2.28
C VAL A 24 17.70 -1.07 3.80
N GLY A 25 16.99 -1.89 4.58
CA GLY A 25 17.04 -1.81 6.06
C GLY A 25 18.44 -2.06 6.64
N MET A 26 19.18 -3.02 6.08
CA MET A 26 20.56 -3.28 6.50
C MET A 26 21.49 -2.14 6.08
N ALA A 27 21.34 -1.61 4.85
CA ALA A 27 22.14 -0.48 4.38
C ALA A 27 21.92 0.76 5.25
N MET A 28 20.67 1.09 5.58
CA MET A 28 20.34 2.18 6.50
C MET A 28 20.92 1.96 7.89
N GLY A 29 20.77 0.75 8.45
CA GLY A 29 21.32 0.40 9.75
C GLY A 29 22.84 0.55 9.80
N LEU A 30 23.55 0.02 8.81
CA LEU A 30 25.01 0.11 8.74
C LEU A 30 25.49 1.57 8.61
N VAL A 31 24.92 2.32 7.67
CA VAL A 31 25.28 3.74 7.48
C VAL A 31 24.93 4.56 8.71
N GLY A 32 23.76 4.31 9.30
CA GLY A 32 23.31 4.97 10.53
C GLY A 32 24.27 4.73 11.70
N VAL A 33 24.65 3.47 11.94
CA VAL A 33 25.62 3.12 13.01
C VAL A 33 26.98 3.75 12.75
N CYS A 34 27.51 3.61 11.54
CA CYS A 34 28.83 4.16 11.21
C CYS A 34 28.86 5.69 11.26
N GLY A 35 27.83 6.36 10.68
CA GLY A 35 27.74 7.81 10.65
C GLY A 35 27.51 8.41 12.04
N PHE A 36 26.55 7.86 12.82
CA PHE A 36 26.30 8.27 14.19
C PHE A 36 27.52 7.98 15.08
N GLY A 37 28.15 6.80 14.94
CA GLY A 37 29.35 6.41 15.69
C GLY A 37 30.56 7.29 15.40
N TYR A 38 30.72 7.74 14.15
CA TYR A 38 31.78 8.68 13.78
C TYR A 38 31.60 10.05 14.45
N LEU A 39 30.36 10.52 14.60
CA LEU A 39 30.04 11.83 15.16
C LEU A 39 29.97 11.86 16.67
N THR A 40 29.50 10.78 17.32
CA THR A 40 29.18 10.75 18.76
C THR A 40 29.97 9.70 19.52
N GLY A 41 30.67 8.81 18.81
CA GLY A 41 31.41 7.67 19.38
C GLY A 41 30.69 6.33 19.18
N PHE A 42 31.46 5.26 19.01
CA PHE A 42 30.92 3.93 18.72
C PHE A 42 30.24 3.26 19.94
N THR A 43 30.60 3.58 21.16
CA THR A 43 29.93 3.04 22.35
C THR A 43 28.45 3.50 22.42
N PRO A 44 28.12 4.80 22.30
CA PRO A 44 26.75 5.26 22.17
C PRO A 44 26.02 4.63 20.97
N ALA A 45 26.70 4.50 19.81
CA ALA A 45 26.10 3.94 18.61
C ALA A 45 25.65 2.48 18.79
N LEU A 46 26.49 1.64 19.42
CA LEU A 46 26.12 0.24 19.68
C LEU A 46 25.00 0.11 20.72
N LYS A 47 25.00 0.96 21.75
CA LYS A 47 23.90 1.03 22.73
C LYS A 47 22.59 1.42 22.03
N LEU A 48 22.64 2.39 21.10
CA LEU A 48 21.50 2.83 20.32
C LEU A 48 20.91 1.68 19.48
N VAL A 49 21.75 0.86 18.83
CA VAL A 49 21.30 -0.32 18.06
C VAL A 49 20.50 -1.26 18.95
N GLY A 50 21.05 -1.62 20.12
CA GLY A 50 20.38 -2.52 21.06
C GLY A 50 19.05 -1.97 21.56
N GLN A 51 19.03 -0.71 21.98
CA GLN A 51 17.84 -0.04 22.50
C GLN A 51 16.77 0.11 21.42
N THR A 52 17.13 0.57 20.22
CA THR A 52 16.19 0.77 19.12
C THR A 52 15.59 -0.56 18.67
N SER A 53 16.41 -1.59 18.50
CA SER A 53 15.95 -2.91 18.12
C SER A 53 14.97 -3.49 19.14
N MET A 54 15.34 -3.44 20.42
CA MET A 54 14.47 -3.95 21.50
C MET A 54 13.16 -3.17 21.59
N ARG A 55 13.23 -1.84 21.58
CA ARG A 55 12.05 -0.98 21.63
C ARG A 55 11.11 -1.26 20.46
N THR A 56 11.63 -1.34 19.23
CA THR A 56 10.81 -1.57 18.05
C THR A 56 10.08 -2.92 18.10
N VAL A 57 10.74 -3.98 18.56
CA VAL A 57 10.13 -5.32 18.63
C VAL A 57 9.12 -5.46 19.77
N THR A 58 9.31 -4.73 20.87
CA THR A 58 8.45 -4.83 22.06
C THR A 58 7.31 -3.80 22.10
N ASP A 59 7.34 -2.79 21.26
CA ASP A 59 6.31 -1.76 21.22
C ASP A 59 5.00 -2.34 20.64
N TYR A 60 3.92 -2.19 21.39
CA TYR A 60 2.59 -2.66 21.04
C TYR A 60 2.07 -2.10 19.70
N THR A 61 2.41 -0.84 19.40
CA THR A 61 1.94 -0.16 18.19
C THR A 61 2.44 -0.82 16.91
N PHE A 62 3.70 -1.31 16.92
CA PHE A 62 4.25 -2.02 15.77
C PHE A 62 3.61 -3.40 15.53
N GLY A 63 2.93 -3.96 16.53
CA GLY A 63 2.16 -5.21 16.41
C GLY A 63 1.06 -5.16 15.34
N VAL A 64 0.61 -3.97 14.97
CA VAL A 64 -0.38 -3.78 13.89
C VAL A 64 0.08 -4.39 12.57
N ILE A 65 1.37 -4.28 12.25
CA ILE A 65 1.95 -4.75 10.98
C ILE A 65 1.85 -6.28 10.83
N PRO A 66 2.42 -7.11 11.75
CA PRO A 66 2.33 -8.56 11.61
C PRO A 66 0.89 -9.08 11.69
N MET A 67 0.00 -8.44 12.45
CA MET A 67 -1.40 -8.87 12.54
C MET A 67 -2.15 -8.68 11.21
N PHE A 68 -2.04 -7.52 10.57
CA PHE A 68 -2.66 -7.31 9.26
C PHE A 68 -2.00 -8.14 8.14
N LEU A 69 -0.69 -8.33 8.19
CA LEU A 69 -0.01 -9.23 7.24
C LEU A 69 -0.51 -10.68 7.40
N LEU A 70 -0.66 -11.15 8.63
CA LEU A 70 -1.20 -12.49 8.88
C LEU A 70 -2.65 -12.63 8.39
N MET A 71 -3.49 -11.64 8.70
CA MET A 71 -4.86 -11.59 8.17
C MET A 71 -4.88 -11.69 6.65
N GLY A 72 -4.10 -10.84 5.97
CA GLY A 72 -4.03 -10.80 4.51
C GLY A 72 -3.56 -12.11 3.88
N THR A 73 -2.55 -12.78 4.46
CA THR A 73 -2.06 -14.07 3.95
C THR A 73 -3.07 -15.21 4.18
N LEU A 74 -3.75 -15.24 5.32
CA LEU A 74 -4.82 -16.22 5.60
C LEU A 74 -5.98 -16.05 4.63
N VAL A 75 -6.45 -14.82 4.40
CA VAL A 75 -7.52 -14.52 3.45
C VAL A 75 -7.12 -14.88 2.02
N SER A 76 -5.89 -14.57 1.62
CA SER A 76 -5.37 -14.91 0.30
C SER A 76 -5.34 -16.43 0.05
N ASN A 77 -4.80 -17.19 1.01
CA ASN A 77 -4.68 -18.65 0.91
C ASN A 77 -6.00 -19.39 1.11
N SER A 78 -7.03 -18.75 1.70
CA SER A 78 -8.37 -19.32 1.83
C SER A 78 -9.18 -19.34 0.53
N GLY A 79 -8.74 -18.62 -0.51
CA GLY A 79 -9.44 -18.49 -1.78
C GLY A 79 -10.64 -17.54 -1.79
N MET A 80 -10.79 -16.71 -0.75
CA MET A 80 -11.86 -15.70 -0.66
C MET A 80 -11.81 -14.68 -1.81
N SER A 81 -10.62 -14.40 -2.36
CA SER A 81 -10.43 -13.53 -3.54
C SER A 81 -11.19 -14.01 -4.78
N ARG A 82 -11.23 -15.34 -5.00
CA ARG A 82 -11.99 -15.94 -6.12
C ARG A 82 -13.48 -15.73 -5.97
N GLU A 83 -13.99 -15.75 -4.76
CA GLU A 83 -15.41 -15.52 -4.49
C GLU A 83 -15.79 -14.06 -4.70
N LEU A 84 -14.96 -13.13 -4.24
CA LEU A 84 -15.12 -11.70 -4.53
C LEU A 84 -15.16 -11.43 -6.04
N PHE A 85 -14.23 -12.03 -6.79
CA PHE A 85 -14.20 -11.90 -8.24
C PHE A 85 -15.48 -12.48 -8.91
N ARG A 86 -15.90 -13.67 -8.52
CA ARG A 86 -17.12 -14.30 -9.03
C ARG A 86 -18.37 -13.49 -8.73
N ALA A 87 -18.49 -12.98 -7.50
CA ALA A 87 -19.59 -12.12 -7.10
C ALA A 87 -19.62 -10.83 -7.93
N ALA A 88 -18.50 -10.11 -8.03
CA ALA A 88 -18.40 -8.90 -8.83
C ALA A 88 -18.72 -9.18 -10.32
N ASN A 89 -18.18 -10.27 -10.88
CA ASN A 89 -18.44 -10.68 -12.25
C ASN A 89 -19.92 -10.98 -12.52
N GLY A 90 -20.63 -11.54 -11.55
CA GLY A 90 -22.08 -11.77 -11.66
C GLY A 90 -22.89 -10.49 -11.88
N PHE A 91 -22.46 -9.36 -11.32
CA PHE A 91 -23.16 -8.07 -11.47
C PHE A 91 -22.78 -7.31 -12.73
N VAL A 92 -21.50 -7.25 -13.07
CA VAL A 92 -21.00 -6.36 -14.14
C VAL A 92 -20.39 -7.10 -15.34
N GLY A 93 -20.24 -8.42 -15.27
CA GLY A 93 -19.57 -9.22 -16.30
C GLY A 93 -20.20 -9.13 -17.68
N HIS A 94 -21.51 -8.88 -17.77
CA HIS A 94 -22.27 -8.73 -19.01
C HIS A 94 -21.98 -7.39 -19.73
N LEU A 95 -21.34 -6.43 -19.06
CA LEU A 95 -20.99 -5.15 -19.66
C LEU A 95 -19.76 -5.28 -20.58
N ARG A 96 -19.57 -4.35 -21.51
CA ARG A 96 -18.33 -4.25 -22.29
C ARG A 96 -17.18 -3.92 -21.35
N GLY A 97 -16.17 -4.78 -21.32
CA GLY A 97 -15.09 -4.68 -20.34
C GLY A 97 -15.49 -5.13 -18.92
N GLY A 98 -16.64 -5.80 -18.78
CA GLY A 98 -17.23 -6.17 -17.48
C GLY A 98 -16.30 -7.01 -16.60
N LEU A 99 -15.52 -7.96 -17.18
CA LEU A 99 -14.51 -8.68 -16.38
C LEU A 99 -13.41 -7.76 -15.83
N GLY A 100 -13.02 -6.73 -16.58
CA GLY A 100 -12.09 -5.73 -16.09
C GLY A 100 -12.67 -4.94 -14.91
N ILE A 101 -13.92 -4.46 -15.04
CA ILE A 101 -14.66 -3.76 -13.98
C ILE A 101 -14.81 -4.68 -12.75
N ALA A 102 -15.20 -5.95 -12.97
CA ALA A 102 -15.29 -6.96 -11.91
C ALA A 102 -13.94 -7.20 -11.21
N THR A 103 -12.84 -7.20 -11.96
CA THR A 103 -11.49 -7.33 -11.42
C THR A 103 -11.16 -6.17 -10.50
N VAL A 104 -11.40 -4.92 -10.92
CA VAL A 104 -11.16 -3.73 -10.09
C VAL A 104 -12.02 -3.76 -8.82
N ALA A 105 -13.32 -4.09 -8.94
CA ALA A 105 -14.22 -4.21 -7.78
C ALA A 105 -13.76 -5.28 -6.81
N ALA A 106 -13.35 -6.43 -7.32
CA ALA A 106 -12.85 -7.54 -6.50
C ALA A 106 -11.49 -7.23 -5.88
N CYS A 107 -10.60 -6.52 -6.60
CA CYS A 107 -9.35 -6.01 -6.04
C CYS A 107 -9.62 -5.04 -4.89
N GLY A 108 -10.56 -4.11 -5.04
CA GLY A 108 -10.95 -3.18 -3.97
C GLY A 108 -11.52 -3.91 -2.75
N GLY A 109 -12.43 -4.85 -2.95
CA GLY A 109 -12.98 -5.66 -1.85
C GLY A 109 -11.94 -6.54 -1.15
N PHE A 110 -10.97 -7.09 -1.89
CA PHE A 110 -9.87 -7.86 -1.33
C PHE A 110 -8.84 -6.95 -0.64
N ALA A 111 -8.54 -5.80 -1.24
CA ALA A 111 -7.67 -4.76 -0.70
C ALA A 111 -8.12 -4.30 0.68
N ALA A 112 -9.42 -4.10 0.85
CA ALA A 112 -10.05 -3.72 2.12
C ALA A 112 -9.93 -4.77 3.25
N ILE A 113 -9.28 -5.91 2.97
CA ILE A 113 -8.98 -6.94 3.96
C ILE A 113 -7.48 -7.24 3.99
N CYS A 114 -6.84 -7.31 2.81
CA CYS A 114 -5.44 -7.74 2.69
C CYS A 114 -4.42 -6.62 3.01
N GLY A 115 -4.75 -5.36 2.68
CA GLY A 115 -3.90 -4.20 2.96
C GLY A 115 -2.55 -4.17 2.24
N SER A 116 -2.38 -4.92 1.13
CA SER A 116 -1.11 -5.06 0.42
C SER A 116 -1.32 -5.04 -1.10
N SER A 117 -0.67 -4.11 -1.79
CA SER A 117 -0.69 -3.98 -3.25
C SER A 117 -0.10 -5.19 -3.95
N VAL A 118 1.06 -5.64 -3.50
CA VAL A 118 1.79 -6.78 -4.05
C VAL A 118 0.97 -8.06 -3.93
N ALA A 119 0.38 -8.32 -2.75
CA ALA A 119 -0.45 -9.49 -2.53
C ALA A 119 -1.73 -9.46 -3.37
N THR A 120 -2.35 -8.28 -3.52
CA THR A 120 -3.53 -8.10 -4.39
C THR A 120 -3.18 -8.37 -5.85
N ALA A 121 -2.11 -7.77 -6.37
CA ALA A 121 -1.64 -7.98 -7.74
C ALA A 121 -1.31 -9.46 -8.02
N ALA A 122 -0.58 -10.14 -7.12
CA ALA A 122 -0.26 -11.56 -7.25
C ALA A 122 -1.52 -12.43 -7.27
N THR A 123 -2.43 -12.20 -6.32
CA THR A 123 -3.66 -12.99 -6.18
C THR A 123 -4.56 -12.85 -7.41
N PHE A 124 -4.80 -11.62 -7.88
CA PHE A 124 -5.65 -11.40 -9.05
C PHE A 124 -4.99 -11.76 -10.37
N SER A 125 -3.65 -11.80 -10.43
CA SER A 125 -2.94 -12.40 -11.56
C SER A 125 -3.25 -13.89 -11.70
N ALA A 126 -3.41 -14.60 -10.60
CA ALA A 126 -3.76 -16.02 -10.61
C ALA A 126 -5.27 -16.27 -10.80
N VAL A 127 -6.13 -15.33 -10.38
CA VAL A 127 -7.60 -15.51 -10.39
C VAL A 127 -8.24 -14.89 -11.64
N ALA A 128 -7.95 -13.62 -11.93
CA ALA A 128 -8.65 -12.86 -12.96
C ALA A 128 -8.01 -13.00 -14.35
N TYR A 129 -6.67 -13.07 -14.43
CA TYR A 129 -5.98 -13.13 -15.72
C TYR A 129 -6.40 -14.35 -16.58
N PRO A 130 -6.45 -15.59 -16.08
CA PRO A 130 -6.89 -16.74 -16.87
C PRO A 130 -8.32 -16.59 -17.37
N GLU A 131 -9.23 -16.08 -16.55
CA GLU A 131 -10.61 -15.84 -16.95
C GLU A 131 -10.71 -14.76 -18.03
N MET A 132 -10.01 -13.63 -17.87
CA MET A 132 -9.98 -12.59 -18.90
C MET A 132 -9.43 -13.12 -20.23
N ARG A 133 -8.39 -13.95 -20.19
CA ARG A 133 -7.82 -14.59 -21.38
C ARG A 133 -8.79 -15.56 -22.04
N ARG A 134 -9.51 -16.35 -21.25
CA ARG A 134 -10.54 -17.28 -21.74
C ARG A 134 -11.65 -16.55 -22.49
N PHE A 135 -12.01 -15.34 -22.06
CA PHE A 135 -13.02 -14.51 -22.73
C PHE A 135 -12.44 -13.61 -23.83
N GLY A 136 -11.18 -13.81 -24.24
CA GLY A 136 -10.59 -13.11 -25.38
C GLY A 136 -10.07 -11.69 -25.08
N TYR A 137 -9.93 -11.30 -23.82
CA TYR A 137 -9.34 -10.00 -23.47
C TYR A 137 -7.87 -9.91 -23.90
N PRO A 138 -7.41 -8.76 -24.44
CA PRO A 138 -6.01 -8.54 -24.76
C PRO A 138 -5.12 -8.68 -23.52
N GLN A 139 -3.93 -9.29 -23.68
CA GLN A 139 -2.99 -9.50 -22.58
C GLN A 139 -2.59 -8.20 -21.89
N SER A 140 -2.33 -7.16 -22.66
CA SER A 140 -1.98 -5.84 -22.13
C SER A 140 -3.09 -5.28 -21.25
N PHE A 141 -4.33 -5.32 -21.70
CA PHE A 141 -5.46 -4.83 -20.92
C PHE A 141 -5.65 -5.64 -19.63
N ALA A 142 -5.65 -6.97 -19.71
CA ALA A 142 -5.86 -7.84 -18.57
C ALA A 142 -4.78 -7.61 -17.47
N THR A 143 -3.52 -7.53 -17.87
CA THR A 143 -2.42 -7.27 -16.93
C THR A 143 -2.42 -5.84 -16.42
N GLY A 144 -2.77 -4.85 -17.26
CA GLY A 144 -2.89 -3.45 -16.84
C GLY A 144 -3.98 -3.22 -15.80
N VAL A 145 -5.16 -3.83 -15.97
CA VAL A 145 -6.25 -3.79 -14.98
C VAL A 145 -5.83 -4.40 -13.64
N ILE A 146 -5.12 -5.53 -13.67
CA ILE A 146 -4.64 -6.19 -12.46
C ILE A 146 -3.56 -5.35 -11.76
N ALA A 147 -2.65 -4.74 -12.51
CA ALA A 147 -1.63 -3.86 -11.97
C ALA A 147 -2.27 -2.66 -11.24
N ALA A 148 -3.20 -1.98 -11.91
CA ALA A 148 -3.94 -0.86 -11.33
C ALA A 148 -4.82 -1.29 -10.15
N GLY A 149 -5.59 -2.39 -10.29
CA GLY A 149 -6.39 -2.94 -9.20
C GLY A 149 -5.55 -3.32 -7.98
N GLY A 150 -4.30 -3.77 -8.20
CA GLY A 150 -3.35 -4.06 -7.14
C GLY A 150 -3.05 -2.85 -6.26
N THR A 151 -2.90 -1.64 -6.84
CA THR A 151 -2.59 -0.41 -6.07
C THR A 151 -3.66 -0.06 -5.03
N LEU A 152 -4.91 -0.49 -5.21
CA LEU A 152 -5.96 -0.31 -4.21
C LEU A 152 -5.61 -0.92 -2.85
N GLY A 153 -4.70 -1.91 -2.83
CA GLY A 153 -4.28 -2.62 -1.61
C GLY A 153 -3.51 -1.78 -0.60
N ALA A 154 -2.91 -0.66 -0.99
CA ALA A 154 -2.27 0.23 -0.03
C ALA A 154 -3.10 1.47 0.31
N MET A 155 -4.17 1.73 -0.44
CA MET A 155 -5.02 2.90 -0.21
C MET A 155 -6.24 2.56 0.64
N LEU A 156 -6.94 1.45 0.33
CA LEU A 156 -8.12 1.04 1.08
C LEU A 156 -7.73 0.45 2.44
N PRO A 157 -8.38 0.88 3.55
CA PRO A 157 -8.08 0.35 4.86
C PRO A 157 -8.57 -1.10 5.05
N PRO A 158 -7.85 -1.88 5.87
CA PRO A 158 -6.63 -1.53 6.58
C PRO A 158 -5.38 -1.57 5.66
N SER A 159 -4.61 -0.49 5.64
CA SER A 159 -3.41 -0.36 4.82
C SER A 159 -2.14 -0.46 5.66
N THR A 160 -1.29 -1.44 5.36
CA THR A 160 0.00 -1.58 6.05
C THR A 160 0.93 -0.40 5.78
N VAL A 161 0.81 0.22 4.60
CA VAL A 161 1.63 1.38 4.20
C VAL A 161 1.21 2.64 4.96
N LEU A 162 -0.10 2.90 5.09
CA LEU A 162 -0.62 3.99 5.92
C LEU A 162 -0.31 3.78 7.41
N ALA A 163 -0.34 2.52 7.89
CA ALA A 163 0.04 2.21 9.27
C ALA A 163 1.50 2.56 9.54
N VAL A 164 2.42 2.19 8.65
CA VAL A 164 3.85 2.52 8.76
C VAL A 164 4.07 4.03 8.70
N TYR A 165 3.38 4.74 7.79
CA TYR A 165 3.43 6.20 7.76
C TYR A 165 2.98 6.80 9.10
N GLY A 166 1.84 6.34 9.64
CA GLY A 166 1.32 6.80 10.94
C GLY A 166 2.29 6.60 12.10
N ILE A 167 2.94 5.43 12.13
CA ILE A 167 3.94 5.10 13.15
C ILE A 167 5.17 6.04 13.07
N ILE A 168 5.69 6.27 11.85
CA ILE A 168 6.90 7.10 11.65
C ILE A 168 6.64 8.58 11.95
N THR A 169 5.42 9.05 11.63
CA THR A 169 5.03 10.46 11.80
C THR A 169 4.29 10.72 13.10
N GLU A 170 4.12 9.69 13.94
CA GLU A 170 3.37 9.76 15.20
C GLU A 170 1.92 10.23 15.00
N GLN A 171 1.32 9.90 13.84
CA GLN A 171 -0.06 10.20 13.53
C GLN A 171 -0.98 9.03 13.90
N ASP A 172 -2.24 9.34 14.21
CA ASP A 172 -3.27 8.34 14.51
C ASP A 172 -3.54 7.45 13.29
N ILE A 173 -3.21 6.15 13.43
CA ILE A 173 -3.38 5.14 12.37
C ILE A 173 -4.86 4.96 12.01
N GLY A 174 -5.76 5.05 13.00
CA GLY A 174 -7.20 4.97 12.76
C GLY A 174 -7.67 6.12 11.87
N LYS A 175 -7.26 7.36 12.15
CA LYS A 175 -7.56 8.52 11.31
C LYS A 175 -7.00 8.38 9.90
N LEU A 176 -5.79 7.85 9.75
CA LEU A 176 -5.19 7.59 8.44
C LEU A 176 -5.98 6.54 7.64
N PHE A 177 -6.44 5.49 8.30
CA PHE A 177 -7.29 4.49 7.65
C PHE A 177 -8.61 5.08 7.16
N ILE A 178 -9.28 5.91 7.98
CA ILE A 178 -10.49 6.62 7.56
C ILE A 178 -10.20 7.56 6.38
N ALA A 179 -9.07 8.27 6.43
CA ALA A 179 -8.67 9.19 5.37
C ALA A 179 -8.47 8.50 4.01
N GLY A 180 -8.07 7.23 4.02
CA GLY A 180 -7.89 6.41 2.82
C GLY A 180 -9.20 5.94 2.15
N ILE A 181 -10.35 5.96 2.86
CA ILE A 181 -11.60 5.39 2.35
C ILE A 181 -12.11 6.13 1.11
N ILE A 182 -12.31 7.44 1.20
CA ILE A 182 -12.85 8.23 0.08
C ILE A 182 -11.88 8.24 -1.10
N PRO A 183 -10.57 8.51 -0.93
CA PRO A 183 -9.59 8.41 -2.01
C PRO A 183 -9.49 7.00 -2.63
N GLY A 184 -9.61 5.95 -1.83
CA GLY A 184 -9.62 4.56 -2.31
C GLY A 184 -10.87 4.21 -3.14
N ILE A 185 -12.07 4.64 -2.70
CA ILE A 185 -13.31 4.50 -3.47
C ILE A 185 -13.23 5.33 -4.76
N LEU A 186 -12.69 6.55 -4.69
CA LEU A 186 -12.46 7.39 -5.87
C LEU A 186 -11.54 6.68 -6.86
N ALA A 187 -10.44 6.08 -6.41
CA ALA A 187 -9.55 5.28 -7.25
C ALA A 187 -10.28 4.15 -7.96
N MET A 188 -11.03 3.36 -7.19
CA MET A 188 -11.80 2.22 -7.72
C MET A 188 -12.81 2.69 -8.77
N THR A 189 -13.58 3.74 -8.49
CA THR A 189 -14.58 4.27 -9.43
C THR A 189 -13.94 4.87 -10.68
N MET A 190 -12.82 5.59 -10.56
CA MET A 190 -12.09 6.13 -11.71
C MET A 190 -11.47 5.04 -12.57
N TYR A 191 -10.94 3.96 -12.00
CA TYR A 191 -10.45 2.81 -12.78
C TYR A 191 -11.59 2.10 -13.52
N MET A 192 -12.74 1.91 -12.87
CA MET A 192 -13.93 1.36 -13.55
C MET A 192 -14.41 2.26 -14.70
N ALA A 193 -14.42 3.59 -14.48
CA ALA A 193 -14.75 4.57 -15.50
C ALA A 193 -13.76 4.52 -16.68
N THR A 194 -12.46 4.40 -16.40
CA THR A 194 -11.41 4.24 -17.43
C THR A 194 -11.67 2.99 -18.29
N ILE A 195 -12.03 1.87 -17.68
CA ILE A 195 -12.37 0.63 -18.42
C ILE A 195 -13.62 0.85 -19.28
N ALA A 196 -14.65 1.47 -18.72
CA ALA A 196 -15.88 1.77 -19.46
C ALA A 196 -15.62 2.70 -20.66
N LEU A 197 -14.80 3.74 -20.47
CA LEU A 197 -14.39 4.66 -21.53
C LEU A 197 -13.60 3.93 -22.63
N ILE A 198 -12.64 3.05 -22.27
CA ILE A 198 -11.92 2.23 -23.27
C ILE A 198 -12.89 1.37 -24.06
N GLY A 199 -13.87 0.74 -23.40
CA GLY A 199 -14.89 -0.06 -24.05
C GLY A 199 -15.82 0.75 -24.96
N TRP A 200 -16.06 2.01 -24.64
CA TRP A 200 -16.88 2.91 -25.45
C TRP A 200 -16.09 3.44 -26.66
N PHE A 201 -14.85 3.95 -26.46
CA PHE A 201 -14.07 4.54 -27.55
C PHE A 201 -13.45 3.51 -28.51
N ARG A 202 -13.33 2.23 -28.08
CA ARG A 202 -12.78 1.14 -28.92
C ARG A 202 -13.77 -0.03 -29.00
N PRO A 203 -14.86 0.09 -29.79
CA PRO A 203 -15.82 -0.99 -29.97
C PRO A 203 -15.12 -2.25 -30.51
N GLY A 204 -15.36 -3.40 -29.86
CA GLY A 204 -14.72 -4.67 -30.23
C GLY A 204 -13.39 -4.97 -29.54
N PHE A 205 -12.76 -4.01 -28.88
CA PHE A 205 -11.51 -4.24 -28.12
C PHE A 205 -11.74 -5.01 -26.81
N LEU A 206 -12.89 -4.74 -26.15
CA LEU A 206 -13.27 -5.40 -24.91
C LEU A 206 -14.51 -6.29 -25.12
N PRO A 207 -14.36 -7.61 -24.94
CA PRO A 207 -15.48 -8.54 -25.02
C PRO A 207 -16.53 -8.28 -23.93
N THR A 208 -17.76 -8.72 -24.21
CA THR A 208 -18.84 -8.82 -23.21
C THR A 208 -18.85 -10.23 -22.65
N GLY A 209 -19.07 -10.37 -21.34
CA GLY A 209 -19.26 -11.67 -20.72
C GLY A 209 -20.72 -12.17 -20.84
N PRO A 210 -21.00 -13.40 -20.38
CA PRO A 210 -22.34 -13.96 -20.39
C PRO A 210 -23.25 -13.18 -19.42
N GLN A 211 -24.53 -13.09 -19.81
CA GLN A 211 -25.53 -12.54 -18.91
C GLN A 211 -25.85 -13.53 -17.81
N THR A 212 -25.81 -13.07 -16.58
CA THR A 212 -26.17 -13.83 -15.38
C THR A 212 -27.58 -13.49 -14.93
N THR A 213 -28.33 -14.48 -14.46
CA THR A 213 -29.65 -14.29 -13.88
C THR A 213 -29.56 -13.62 -12.50
N TRP A 214 -30.61 -12.94 -12.09
CA TRP A 214 -30.68 -12.33 -10.75
C TRP A 214 -30.46 -13.36 -9.62
N ARG A 215 -30.94 -14.59 -9.82
CA ARG A 215 -30.74 -15.70 -8.86
C ARG A 215 -29.26 -16.04 -8.70
N GLU A 216 -28.51 -16.10 -9.79
CA GLU A 216 -27.06 -16.34 -9.77
C GLU A 216 -26.29 -15.19 -9.13
N ARG A 217 -26.71 -13.92 -9.38
CA ARG A 217 -26.11 -12.73 -8.75
C ARG A 217 -26.26 -12.77 -7.25
N PHE A 218 -27.46 -13.03 -6.72
CA PHE A 218 -27.70 -13.15 -5.28
C PHE A 218 -27.05 -14.39 -4.67
N ALA A 219 -26.96 -15.50 -5.39
CA ALA A 219 -26.21 -16.67 -4.96
C ALA A 219 -24.69 -16.35 -4.82
N GLY A 220 -24.13 -15.54 -5.74
CA GLY A 220 -22.78 -15.04 -5.64
C GLY A 220 -22.52 -14.18 -4.38
N LEU A 221 -23.48 -13.33 -4.00
CA LEU A 221 -23.40 -12.51 -2.79
C LEU A 221 -23.36 -13.36 -1.50
N LYS A 222 -24.09 -14.49 -1.47
CA LYS A 222 -24.03 -15.39 -0.32
C LYS A 222 -22.62 -15.94 -0.08
N ASN A 223 -21.81 -16.10 -1.11
CA ASN A 223 -20.46 -16.66 -0.99
C ASN A 223 -19.43 -15.66 -0.44
N ILE A 224 -19.72 -14.36 -0.51
CA ILE A 224 -18.80 -13.32 0.01
C ILE A 224 -19.10 -12.92 1.47
N TRP A 225 -19.96 -13.65 2.18
CA TRP A 225 -20.28 -13.35 3.58
C TRP A 225 -19.03 -13.27 4.46
N ALA A 226 -18.06 -14.16 4.24
CA ALA A 226 -16.84 -14.24 5.04
C ALA A 226 -15.93 -13.01 4.86
N PRO A 227 -15.55 -12.58 3.63
CA PRO A 227 -14.85 -11.30 3.44
C PRO A 227 -15.62 -10.09 3.99
N VAL A 228 -16.94 -10.03 3.78
CA VAL A 228 -17.78 -8.93 4.29
C VAL A 228 -17.81 -8.93 5.82
N LEU A 229 -17.97 -10.08 6.45
CA LEU A 229 -17.95 -10.21 7.90
C LEU A 229 -16.61 -9.74 8.49
N LEU A 230 -15.49 -10.19 7.91
CA LEU A 230 -14.15 -9.75 8.33
C LEU A 230 -13.98 -8.24 8.20
N PHE A 231 -14.38 -7.68 7.06
CA PHE A 231 -14.33 -6.23 6.85
C PHE A 231 -15.15 -5.46 7.90
N VAL A 232 -16.40 -5.90 8.14
CA VAL A 232 -17.30 -5.27 9.14
C VAL A 232 -16.72 -5.37 10.55
N PHE A 233 -16.13 -6.50 10.93
CA PHE A 233 -15.52 -6.66 12.26
C PHE A 233 -14.27 -5.79 12.42
N VAL A 234 -13.38 -5.76 11.43
CA VAL A 234 -12.13 -5.00 11.50
C VAL A 234 -12.42 -3.49 11.45
N ILE A 235 -13.15 -3.05 10.43
CA ILE A 235 -13.46 -1.63 10.23
C ILE A 235 -14.49 -1.15 11.26
N GLY A 236 -15.52 -1.95 11.51
CA GLY A 236 -16.53 -1.63 12.51
C GLY A 236 -15.98 -1.55 13.92
N GLY A 237 -15.02 -2.42 14.27
CA GLY A 237 -14.34 -2.38 15.56
C GLY A 237 -13.40 -1.16 15.69
N LEU A 238 -12.68 -0.79 14.64
CA LEU A 238 -11.85 0.41 14.64
C LEU A 238 -12.67 1.69 14.90
N TYR A 239 -13.89 1.75 14.38
CA TYR A 239 -14.71 2.97 14.44
C TYR A 239 -15.84 2.91 15.47
N GLY A 240 -15.99 1.79 16.15
CA GLY A 240 -16.97 1.64 17.22
C GLY A 240 -18.41 1.58 16.71
N LEU A 241 -18.76 0.53 15.97
CA LEU A 241 -20.16 0.25 15.67
C LEU A 241 -20.96 0.04 16.98
N PRO A 242 -22.27 0.37 17.00
CA PRO A 242 -23.09 0.33 18.24
C PRO A 242 -23.06 -0.98 19.02
N PHE A 243 -22.63 -2.09 18.41
CA PHE A 243 -22.60 -3.44 19.01
C PHE A 243 -21.20 -4.02 19.09
N LEU A 244 -20.15 -3.27 18.73
CA LEU A 244 -18.75 -3.70 18.81
C LEU A 244 -17.98 -2.76 19.73
N PRO A 245 -17.13 -3.30 20.64
CA PRO A 245 -16.19 -2.46 21.37
C PRO A 245 -15.23 -1.77 20.39
N ARG A 246 -14.72 -0.62 20.79
CA ARG A 246 -13.67 0.06 20.01
C ARG A 246 -12.37 -0.69 20.13
N PHE A 247 -11.78 -0.99 19.00
CA PHE A 247 -10.48 -1.64 18.91
C PHE A 247 -9.39 -0.63 18.59
N THR A 248 -8.23 -0.81 19.19
CA THR A 248 -7.01 -0.21 18.66
C THR A 248 -6.67 -0.84 17.30
N PRO A 249 -5.87 -0.19 16.44
CA PRO A 249 -5.45 -0.78 15.16
C PRO A 249 -4.81 -2.17 15.31
N THR A 250 -4.03 -2.39 16.36
CA THR A 250 -3.39 -3.68 16.66
C THR A 250 -4.42 -4.75 17.03
N GLU A 251 -5.40 -4.41 17.88
CA GLU A 251 -6.51 -5.32 18.23
C GLU A 251 -7.37 -5.65 17.02
N ALA A 252 -7.68 -4.66 16.18
CA ALA A 252 -8.44 -4.89 14.94
C ALA A 252 -7.72 -5.85 14.00
N GLY A 253 -6.39 -5.73 13.88
CA GLY A 253 -5.56 -6.69 13.15
C GLY A 253 -5.61 -8.09 13.74
N GLY A 254 -5.53 -8.21 15.08
CA GLY A 254 -5.63 -9.47 15.81
C GLY A 254 -6.99 -10.16 15.64
N VAL A 255 -8.07 -9.38 15.77
CA VAL A 255 -9.46 -9.85 15.54
C VAL A 255 -9.63 -10.30 14.09
N GLY A 256 -9.12 -9.52 13.13
CA GLY A 256 -9.16 -9.85 11.71
C GLY A 256 -8.37 -11.13 11.38
N ALA A 257 -7.16 -11.30 11.90
CA ALA A 257 -6.35 -12.50 11.71
C ALA A 257 -7.01 -13.74 12.35
N THR A 258 -7.52 -13.62 13.57
CA THR A 258 -8.23 -14.68 14.25
C THR A 258 -9.53 -15.05 13.51
N GLY A 259 -10.30 -14.06 13.08
CA GLY A 259 -11.52 -14.27 12.30
C GLY A 259 -11.23 -14.96 10.96
N ALA A 260 -10.20 -14.52 10.22
CA ALA A 260 -9.78 -15.16 8.98
C ALA A 260 -9.36 -16.63 9.17
N PHE A 261 -8.62 -16.90 10.25
CA PHE A 261 -8.23 -18.26 10.64
C PHE A 261 -9.44 -19.13 10.96
N LEU A 262 -10.31 -18.69 11.88
CA LEU A 262 -11.48 -19.45 12.31
C LEU A 262 -12.45 -19.72 11.15
N ILE A 263 -12.77 -18.71 10.34
CA ILE A 263 -13.63 -18.87 9.17
C ILE A 263 -12.99 -19.82 8.15
N GLY A 264 -11.69 -19.65 7.89
CA GLY A 264 -10.97 -20.48 6.93
C GLY A 264 -10.92 -21.96 7.33
N VAL A 265 -10.74 -22.25 8.62
CA VAL A 265 -10.76 -23.63 9.16
C VAL A 265 -12.18 -24.18 9.20
N ALA A 266 -13.15 -23.42 9.73
CA ALA A 266 -14.54 -23.87 9.84
C ALA A 266 -15.19 -24.15 8.48
N THR A 267 -14.81 -23.41 7.44
CA THR A 267 -15.29 -23.63 6.07
C THR A 267 -14.46 -24.66 5.28
N GLY A 268 -13.45 -25.29 5.90
CA GLY A 268 -12.59 -26.29 5.26
C GLY A 268 -11.67 -25.71 4.17
N ARG A 269 -11.54 -24.38 4.08
CA ARG A 269 -10.73 -23.70 3.04
C ARG A 269 -9.25 -23.64 3.39
N LEU A 270 -8.92 -23.64 4.69
CA LEU A 270 -7.56 -23.68 5.21
C LEU A 270 -7.25 -25.08 5.74
N ASN A 271 -6.27 -25.73 5.12
CA ASN A 271 -5.67 -26.95 5.63
C ASN A 271 -4.34 -26.63 6.34
N LYS A 272 -3.70 -27.63 6.97
CA LYS A 272 -2.44 -27.46 7.71
C LYS A 272 -1.33 -26.81 6.85
N GLU A 273 -1.23 -27.21 5.59
CA GLU A 273 -0.23 -26.70 4.66
C GLU A 273 -0.46 -25.21 4.36
N LYS A 274 -1.70 -24.81 4.05
CA LYS A 274 -2.05 -23.41 3.79
C LYS A 274 -1.86 -22.53 5.01
N ILE A 275 -2.18 -23.03 6.21
CA ILE A 275 -1.97 -22.33 7.47
C ILE A 275 -0.47 -22.11 7.67
N LEU A 276 0.35 -23.15 7.54
CA LEU A 276 1.81 -23.04 7.68
C LEU A 276 2.40 -22.07 6.66
N ASN A 277 1.95 -22.15 5.40
CA ASN A 277 2.39 -21.24 4.34
C ASN A 277 2.00 -19.78 4.65
N SER A 278 0.79 -19.55 5.19
CA SER A 278 0.35 -18.20 5.60
C SER A 278 1.19 -17.65 6.74
N LEU A 279 1.48 -18.46 7.75
CA LEU A 279 2.33 -18.09 8.88
C LEU A 279 3.76 -17.78 8.41
N LEU A 280 4.36 -18.65 7.60
CA LEU A 280 5.70 -18.45 7.06
C LEU A 280 5.79 -17.19 6.20
N GLN A 281 4.80 -16.95 5.35
CA GLN A 281 4.76 -15.77 4.49
C GLN A 281 4.58 -14.49 5.32
N ALA A 282 3.65 -14.48 6.27
CA ALA A 282 3.44 -13.34 7.17
C ALA A 282 4.69 -13.04 8.00
N THR A 283 5.32 -14.06 8.59
CA THR A 283 6.54 -13.91 9.39
C THR A 283 7.71 -13.37 8.55
N ARG A 284 7.94 -13.91 7.35
CA ARG A 284 9.00 -13.41 6.45
C ARG A 284 8.79 -11.96 6.08
N THR A 285 7.56 -11.58 5.71
CA THR A 285 7.24 -10.20 5.34
C THR A 285 7.35 -9.27 6.56
N ALA A 286 6.83 -9.66 7.72
CA ALA A 286 6.97 -8.90 8.95
C ALA A 286 8.43 -8.70 9.34
N ALA A 287 9.25 -9.76 9.31
CA ALA A 287 10.68 -9.67 9.60
C ALA A 287 11.42 -8.71 8.65
N ALA A 288 11.08 -8.73 7.36
CA ALA A 288 11.64 -7.79 6.39
C ALA A 288 11.24 -6.35 6.73
N VAL A 289 9.97 -6.08 7.04
CA VAL A 289 9.50 -4.74 7.43
C VAL A 289 10.15 -4.26 8.72
N PHE A 290 10.25 -5.11 9.75
CA PHE A 290 10.94 -4.76 11.01
C PHE A 290 12.42 -4.47 10.78
N THR A 291 13.09 -5.22 9.91
CA THR A 291 14.50 -4.95 9.55
C THR A 291 14.64 -3.57 8.91
N VAL A 292 13.71 -3.19 8.02
CA VAL A 292 13.71 -1.85 7.41
C VAL A 292 13.43 -0.78 8.45
N LEU A 293 12.44 -0.98 9.32
CA LEU A 293 12.08 -0.04 10.41
C LEU A 293 13.25 0.20 11.38
N ILE A 294 13.87 -0.86 11.86
CA ILE A 294 15.02 -0.74 12.81
C ILE A 294 16.16 0.00 12.12
N GLY A 295 16.49 -0.38 10.88
CA GLY A 295 17.53 0.29 10.10
C GLY A 295 17.25 1.78 9.89
N ALA A 296 16.00 2.12 9.56
CA ALA A 296 15.57 3.49 9.35
C ALA A 296 15.58 4.33 10.62
N LEU A 297 15.14 3.76 11.75
CA LEU A 297 15.20 4.46 13.05
C LEU A 297 16.65 4.77 13.44
N ILE A 298 17.55 3.81 13.25
CA ILE A 298 19.00 4.02 13.50
C ILE A 298 19.56 5.09 12.55
N PHE A 299 19.19 5.04 11.27
CA PHE A 299 19.56 6.05 10.29
C PHE A 299 18.95 7.42 10.62
N GLY A 300 17.72 7.46 11.13
CA GLY A 300 17.05 8.68 11.60
C GLY A 300 17.83 9.41 12.69
N TYR A 301 18.44 8.69 13.65
CA TYR A 301 19.32 9.30 14.66
C TYR A 301 20.57 9.93 14.02
N PHE A 302 21.16 9.29 13.02
CA PHE A 302 22.25 9.88 12.24
C PHE A 302 21.82 11.15 11.54
N LEU A 303 20.64 11.16 10.90
CA LEU A 303 20.06 12.33 10.24
C LEU A 303 19.79 13.48 11.23
N THR A 304 19.35 13.14 12.45
CA THR A 304 19.06 14.13 13.48
C THR A 304 20.36 14.82 13.95
N VAL A 305 21.43 14.06 14.20
CA VAL A 305 22.72 14.63 14.63
C VAL A 305 23.35 15.48 13.51
N THR A 306 23.14 15.13 12.26
CA THR A 306 23.64 15.93 11.11
C THR A 306 22.71 17.10 10.75
N GLN A 307 21.55 17.23 11.42
CA GLN A 307 20.51 18.23 11.14
C GLN A 307 20.03 18.19 9.67
N THR A 308 20.12 17.01 9.04
CA THR A 308 19.77 16.84 7.62
C THR A 308 18.32 17.27 7.29
N PRO A 309 17.27 16.91 8.10
CA PRO A 309 15.91 17.34 7.80
C PRO A 309 15.75 18.87 7.77
N GLN A 310 16.40 19.58 8.69
CA GLN A 310 16.37 21.04 8.76
C GLN A 310 17.04 21.66 7.53
N LYS A 311 18.22 21.18 7.15
CA LYS A 311 18.96 21.65 5.97
C LYS A 311 18.21 21.37 4.67
N VAL A 312 17.57 20.21 4.55
CA VAL A 312 16.72 19.90 3.39
C VAL A 312 15.51 20.85 3.35
N THR A 313 14.92 21.18 4.50
CA THR A 313 13.82 22.14 4.58
C THR A 313 14.28 23.52 4.12
N GLU A 314 15.41 24.03 4.62
CA GLU A 314 15.99 25.32 4.22
C GLU A 314 16.34 25.35 2.72
N LEU A 315 16.92 24.27 2.20
CA LEU A 315 17.25 24.15 0.79
C LEU A 315 15.99 24.23 -0.09
N LEU A 316 14.96 23.45 0.23
CA LEU A 316 13.73 23.38 -0.55
C LEU A 316 12.95 24.69 -0.47
N THR A 317 12.83 25.29 0.72
CA THR A 317 12.15 26.59 0.89
C THR A 317 12.92 27.74 0.25
N GLY A 318 14.25 27.67 0.20
CA GLY A 318 15.13 28.62 -0.49
C GLY A 318 15.00 28.62 -2.01
N LEU A 319 14.37 27.60 -2.62
CA LEU A 319 14.12 27.57 -4.08
C LEU A 319 13.07 28.58 -4.56
N GLY A 320 12.32 29.20 -3.67
CA GLY A 320 11.29 30.20 -4.04
C GLY A 320 10.09 29.65 -4.80
N LEU A 321 9.89 28.32 -4.82
CA LEU A 321 8.82 27.65 -5.60
C LEU A 321 7.42 27.76 -4.98
N GLY A 322 7.30 28.27 -3.75
CA GLY A 322 6.07 28.22 -2.99
C GLY A 322 5.68 26.81 -2.52
N PRO A 323 4.69 26.69 -1.61
CA PRO A 323 4.34 25.39 -0.98
C PRO A 323 3.95 24.29 -1.97
N TYR A 324 3.11 24.57 -2.93
CA TYR A 324 2.65 23.61 -3.93
C TYR A 324 3.75 23.23 -4.95
N GLY A 325 4.69 24.16 -5.25
CA GLY A 325 5.82 23.86 -6.11
C GLY A 325 6.79 22.88 -5.44
N ILE A 326 7.05 23.07 -4.14
CA ILE A 326 7.86 22.13 -3.34
C ILE A 326 7.15 20.78 -3.23
N LEU A 327 5.84 20.77 -2.98
CA LEU A 327 5.04 19.54 -2.97
C LEU A 327 5.16 18.80 -4.31
N ALA A 328 5.02 19.48 -5.44
CA ALA A 328 5.16 18.89 -6.77
C ALA A 328 6.56 18.27 -6.97
N LEU A 329 7.62 18.95 -6.54
CA LEU A 329 8.98 18.42 -6.58
C LEU A 329 9.13 17.15 -5.74
N ILE A 330 8.55 17.13 -4.54
CA ILE A 330 8.52 15.96 -3.67
C ILE A 330 7.76 14.81 -4.35
N MET A 331 6.60 15.06 -4.96
CA MET A 331 5.83 14.03 -5.67
C MET A 331 6.61 13.45 -6.86
N VAL A 332 7.31 14.28 -7.63
CA VAL A 332 8.20 13.80 -8.71
C VAL A 332 9.32 12.92 -8.16
N MET A 333 9.94 13.31 -7.05
CA MET A 333 10.93 12.48 -6.36
C MET A 333 10.34 11.11 -5.98
N TYR A 334 9.13 11.07 -5.40
CA TYR A 334 8.47 9.81 -5.03
C TYR A 334 8.09 8.95 -6.24
N LEU A 335 7.69 9.55 -7.36
CA LEU A 335 7.47 8.81 -8.61
C LEU A 335 8.74 8.13 -9.11
N VAL A 336 9.87 8.83 -9.07
CA VAL A 336 11.17 8.27 -9.48
C VAL A 336 11.63 7.16 -8.53
N LEU A 337 11.56 7.39 -7.21
CA LEU A 337 11.94 6.40 -6.22
C LEU A 337 11.01 5.18 -6.23
N GLY A 338 9.71 5.39 -6.44
CA GLY A 338 8.71 4.31 -6.52
C GLY A 338 8.93 3.35 -7.68
N CYS A 339 9.64 3.79 -8.73
CA CYS A 339 10.09 2.89 -9.78
C CYS A 339 11.19 1.93 -9.32
N LEU A 340 11.95 2.26 -8.28
CA LEU A 340 13.18 1.56 -7.88
C LEU A 340 13.02 0.76 -6.59
N MET A 341 12.12 1.19 -5.72
CA MET A 341 11.98 0.65 -4.37
C MET A 341 10.54 0.18 -4.12
N ASP A 342 10.36 -0.72 -3.16
CA ASP A 342 9.03 -1.07 -2.66
C ASP A 342 8.45 0.06 -1.78
N ALA A 343 7.11 0.06 -1.64
CA ALA A 343 6.38 1.11 -0.94
C ALA A 343 6.83 1.31 0.52
N MET A 344 7.07 0.20 1.24
CA MET A 344 7.46 0.26 2.65
C MET A 344 8.85 0.86 2.81
N ALA A 345 9.84 0.34 2.06
CA ALA A 345 11.20 0.84 2.12
C ALA A 345 11.28 2.33 1.74
N MET A 346 10.51 2.75 0.75
CA MET A 346 10.48 4.14 0.30
C MET A 346 9.92 5.06 1.39
N ILE A 347 8.77 4.74 1.97
CA ILE A 347 8.17 5.56 3.04
C ILE A 347 9.07 5.62 4.25
N ILE A 348 9.60 4.48 4.69
CA ILE A 348 10.44 4.41 5.88
C ILE A 348 11.74 5.21 5.71
N LEU A 349 12.33 5.20 4.51
CA LEU A 349 13.55 5.96 4.22
C LEU A 349 13.30 7.47 4.13
N THR A 350 12.23 7.89 3.48
CA THR A 350 12.08 9.28 3.03
C THR A 350 11.21 10.13 3.95
N VAL A 351 10.18 9.53 4.59
CA VAL A 351 9.25 10.28 5.44
C VAL A 351 9.95 11.02 6.59
N PRO A 352 10.94 10.44 7.31
CA PRO A 352 11.63 11.18 8.37
C PRO A 352 12.34 12.47 7.89
N ILE A 353 12.67 12.54 6.61
CA ILE A 353 13.33 13.70 5.99
C ILE A 353 12.30 14.71 5.46
N ILE A 354 11.28 14.19 4.78
CA ILE A 354 10.29 15.00 4.06
C ILE A 354 9.16 15.51 4.95
N PHE A 355 8.78 14.76 5.97
CA PHE A 355 7.69 15.13 6.87
C PHE A 355 7.91 16.49 7.57
N PRO A 356 9.10 16.81 8.12
CA PRO A 356 9.38 18.14 8.65
C PRO A 356 9.20 19.28 7.63
N VAL A 357 9.55 19.03 6.35
CA VAL A 357 9.33 20.00 5.26
C VAL A 357 7.83 20.27 5.08
N ILE A 358 7.03 19.21 5.03
CA ILE A 358 5.58 19.29 4.87
C ILE A 358 4.92 20.04 6.02
N MET A 359 5.36 19.78 7.24
CA MET A 359 4.87 20.50 8.43
C MET A 359 5.26 21.97 8.41
N HIS A 360 6.48 22.30 7.97
CA HIS A 360 6.93 23.68 7.81
C HIS A 360 6.11 24.44 6.75
N LEU A 361 5.69 23.77 5.68
CA LEU A 361 4.84 24.32 4.63
C LEU A 361 3.37 24.47 5.04
N GLY A 362 2.97 23.98 6.21
CA GLY A 362 1.62 24.10 6.75
C GLY A 362 0.59 23.13 6.18
N PHE A 363 1.02 22.03 5.55
CA PHE A 363 0.11 21.00 5.06
C PHE A 363 -0.38 20.08 6.19
N ASP A 364 -1.62 19.58 6.05
CA ASP A 364 -2.19 18.61 6.98
C ASP A 364 -1.46 17.26 6.90
N PRO A 365 -0.98 16.69 8.03
CA PRO A 365 -0.21 15.46 8.04
C PRO A 365 -1.00 14.22 7.61
N ILE A 366 -2.31 14.17 7.89
CA ILE A 366 -3.18 13.05 7.48
C ILE A 366 -3.41 13.09 5.97
N TRP A 367 -3.71 14.28 5.42
CA TRP A 367 -3.83 14.47 3.98
C TRP A 367 -2.53 14.11 3.25
N PHE A 368 -1.38 14.57 3.76
CA PHE A 368 -0.09 14.22 3.15
C PHE A 368 0.17 12.72 3.18
N GLY A 369 -0.22 12.02 4.25
CA GLY A 369 -0.13 10.56 4.31
C GLY A 369 -0.89 9.86 3.18
N VAL A 370 -2.07 10.36 2.83
CA VAL A 370 -2.85 9.84 1.69
C VAL A 370 -2.17 10.16 0.36
N ILE A 371 -1.70 11.40 0.17
CA ILE A 371 -1.02 11.82 -1.07
C ILE A 371 0.26 11.04 -1.31
N ILE A 372 1.08 10.86 -0.27
CA ILE A 372 2.35 10.14 -0.41
C ILE A 372 2.11 8.66 -0.74
N VAL A 373 1.19 7.99 -0.04
CA VAL A 373 0.87 6.59 -0.32
C VAL A 373 0.35 6.43 -1.74
N MET A 374 -0.53 7.31 -2.19
CA MET A 374 -1.02 7.29 -3.57
C MET A 374 0.10 7.48 -4.59
N THR A 375 1.04 8.40 -4.35
CA THR A 375 2.15 8.67 -5.26
C THR A 375 3.13 7.48 -5.30
N VAL A 376 3.38 6.87 -4.15
CA VAL A 376 4.15 5.62 -4.03
C VAL A 376 3.52 4.51 -4.85
N GLU A 377 2.22 4.29 -4.72
CA GLU A 377 1.47 3.26 -5.45
C GLU A 377 1.51 3.48 -6.96
N LEU A 378 1.42 4.73 -7.40
CA LEU A 378 1.60 5.09 -8.81
C LEU A 378 3.01 4.68 -9.30
N GLY A 379 4.05 4.89 -8.48
CA GLY A 379 5.41 4.45 -8.77
C GLY A 379 5.53 2.93 -8.95
N LEU A 380 4.75 2.14 -8.19
CA LEU A 380 4.79 0.67 -8.29
C LEU A 380 4.26 0.10 -9.61
N ILE A 381 3.52 0.88 -10.39
CA ILE A 381 3.01 0.49 -11.70
C ILE A 381 3.66 1.24 -12.85
N HIS A 382 4.48 2.27 -12.53
CA HIS A 382 5.13 3.13 -13.53
C HIS A 382 6.45 2.53 -14.06
N PRO A 383 6.76 2.67 -15.38
CA PRO A 383 8.09 2.35 -15.90
C PRO A 383 9.19 3.16 -15.20
N PRO A 384 10.44 2.67 -15.09
CA PRO A 384 11.02 1.50 -15.77
C PRO A 384 10.92 0.17 -15.04
N VAL A 385 10.66 0.13 -13.73
CA VAL A 385 10.67 -1.11 -12.96
C VAL A 385 9.25 -1.53 -12.58
N GLY A 386 8.55 -0.79 -11.71
CA GLY A 386 7.20 -1.07 -11.29
C GLY A 386 7.04 -2.41 -10.57
N MET A 387 7.11 -2.43 -9.25
CA MET A 387 7.10 -3.68 -8.46
C MET A 387 5.87 -4.55 -8.75
N ASN A 388 4.67 -3.96 -8.86
CA ASN A 388 3.46 -4.71 -9.20
C ASN A 388 3.55 -5.37 -10.58
N VAL A 389 4.21 -4.72 -11.54
CA VAL A 389 4.45 -5.26 -12.89
C VAL A 389 5.36 -6.48 -12.83
N PHE A 390 6.41 -6.44 -11.99
CA PHE A 390 7.28 -7.59 -11.75
C PHE A 390 6.54 -8.76 -11.10
N VAL A 391 5.70 -8.49 -10.13
CA VAL A 391 4.88 -9.49 -9.47
C VAL A 391 3.93 -10.16 -10.47
N ILE A 392 3.25 -9.37 -11.30
CA ILE A 392 2.39 -9.91 -12.37
C ILE A 392 3.21 -10.78 -13.31
N LYS A 393 4.37 -10.32 -13.76
CA LYS A 393 5.26 -11.09 -14.65
C LYS A 393 5.74 -12.41 -14.03
N SER A 394 5.96 -12.45 -12.73
CA SER A 394 6.37 -13.68 -12.03
C SER A 394 5.27 -14.76 -12.03
N VAL A 395 3.98 -14.32 -11.98
CA VAL A 395 2.81 -15.21 -12.02
C VAL A 395 2.41 -15.52 -13.47
N VAL A 396 2.39 -14.48 -14.32
CA VAL A 396 1.95 -14.56 -15.73
C VAL A 396 3.18 -14.59 -16.62
N LYS A 397 3.69 -15.78 -16.88
CA LYS A 397 4.99 -15.99 -17.57
C LYS A 397 4.93 -15.72 -19.09
N ASP A 398 3.77 -15.80 -19.70
CA ASP A 398 3.52 -15.71 -21.15
C ASP A 398 3.42 -14.26 -21.69
N VAL A 399 3.55 -13.24 -20.81
CA VAL A 399 3.41 -11.82 -21.19
C VAL A 399 4.75 -11.09 -21.00
N SER A 400 5.14 -10.25 -21.98
CA SER A 400 6.33 -9.41 -21.88
C SER A 400 6.11 -8.21 -20.96
N PHE A 401 7.17 -7.68 -20.33
CA PHE A 401 7.11 -6.44 -19.56
C PHE A 401 6.53 -5.27 -20.36
N SER A 402 6.96 -5.10 -21.62
CA SER A 402 6.45 -4.05 -22.49
C SER A 402 4.94 -4.14 -22.71
N THR A 403 4.40 -5.37 -22.80
CA THR A 403 2.95 -5.58 -22.93
C THR A 403 2.21 -5.16 -21.66
N ILE A 404 2.75 -5.48 -20.48
CA ILE A 404 2.16 -5.09 -19.20
C ILE A 404 2.18 -3.55 -19.07
N PHE A 405 3.33 -2.91 -19.32
CA PHE A 405 3.46 -1.46 -19.24
C PHE A 405 2.52 -0.72 -20.21
N ARG A 406 2.35 -1.21 -21.45
CA ARG A 406 1.36 -0.63 -22.38
C ARG A 406 -0.07 -0.70 -21.81
N GLY A 407 -0.39 -1.77 -21.10
CA GLY A 407 -1.70 -1.94 -20.46
C GLY A 407 -1.94 -1.03 -19.28
N VAL A 408 -0.88 -0.61 -18.59
CA VAL A 408 -0.97 0.26 -17.40
C VAL A 408 -1.14 1.74 -17.77
N ILE A 409 -0.70 2.18 -18.96
CA ILE A 409 -0.72 3.60 -19.35
C ILE A 409 -2.06 4.31 -19.09
N PRO A 410 -3.23 3.77 -19.47
CA PRO A 410 -4.51 4.44 -19.21
C PRO A 410 -4.78 4.65 -17.71
N PHE A 411 -4.37 3.70 -16.88
CA PHE A 411 -4.55 3.75 -15.43
C PHE A 411 -3.58 4.72 -14.76
N VAL A 412 -2.33 4.81 -15.24
CA VAL A 412 -1.38 5.83 -14.82
C VAL A 412 -1.91 7.23 -15.10
N ALA A 413 -2.48 7.45 -16.30
CA ALA A 413 -3.12 8.72 -16.62
C ALA A 413 -4.30 9.04 -15.67
N THR A 414 -5.10 8.03 -15.33
CA THR A 414 -6.19 8.14 -14.37
C THR A 414 -5.67 8.52 -12.98
N ASP A 415 -4.57 7.92 -12.53
CA ASP A 415 -3.96 8.21 -11.23
C ASP A 415 -3.37 9.61 -11.16
N LEU A 416 -2.77 10.10 -12.24
CA LEU A 416 -2.29 11.49 -12.30
C LEU A 416 -3.46 12.48 -12.17
N VAL A 417 -4.59 12.21 -12.85
CA VAL A 417 -5.80 13.03 -12.68
C VAL A 417 -6.31 12.95 -11.24
N ARG A 418 -6.36 11.76 -10.65
CA ARG A 418 -6.75 11.57 -9.24
C ARG A 418 -5.83 12.31 -8.28
N LEU A 419 -4.51 12.30 -8.52
CA LEU A 419 -3.54 13.04 -7.72
C LEU A 419 -3.84 14.55 -7.73
N VAL A 420 -4.09 15.11 -8.92
CA VAL A 420 -4.48 16.50 -9.07
C VAL A 420 -5.79 16.80 -8.32
N ILE A 421 -6.80 15.93 -8.42
CA ILE A 421 -8.07 16.09 -7.69
C ILE A 421 -7.85 16.10 -6.18
N LEU A 422 -7.06 15.18 -5.62
CA LEU A 422 -6.79 15.10 -4.19
C LEU A 422 -5.93 16.26 -3.67
N ILE A 423 -5.06 16.82 -4.51
CA ILE A 423 -4.29 18.03 -4.17
C ILE A 423 -5.21 19.27 -4.19
N ALA A 424 -6.08 19.37 -5.21
CA ALA A 424 -7.01 20.49 -5.33
C ALA A 424 -8.13 20.47 -4.28
N PHE A 425 -8.55 19.29 -3.82
CA PHE A 425 -9.62 19.07 -2.86
C PHE A 425 -9.16 18.24 -1.64
N PRO A 426 -8.36 18.81 -0.72
CA PRO A 426 -7.85 18.10 0.48
C PRO A 426 -8.96 17.51 1.35
N LEU A 427 -10.15 18.10 1.33
CA LEU A 427 -11.34 17.62 2.04
C LEU A 427 -11.72 16.19 1.69
N LEU A 428 -11.39 15.69 0.50
CA LEU A 428 -11.64 14.30 0.14
C LEU A 428 -10.89 13.28 1.04
N ALA A 429 -9.77 13.69 1.61
CA ALA A 429 -9.03 12.87 2.55
C ALA A 429 -9.32 13.23 4.02
N THR A 430 -9.59 14.52 4.33
CA THR A 430 -9.68 14.99 5.71
C THR A 430 -11.10 15.10 6.24
N TRP A 431 -12.13 15.16 5.38
CA TRP A 431 -13.52 15.34 5.81
C TRP A 431 -14.04 14.21 6.69
N LEU A 432 -13.84 12.97 6.29
CA LEU A 432 -14.35 11.80 7.02
C LEU A 432 -13.67 11.65 8.39
N PRO A 433 -12.31 11.72 8.51
CA PRO A 433 -11.64 11.71 9.80
C PRO A 433 -12.10 12.82 10.75
N THR A 434 -12.30 14.04 10.23
CA THR A 434 -12.73 15.21 11.03
C THR A 434 -14.14 15.00 11.57
N ARG A 435 -15.08 14.51 10.73
CA ARG A 435 -16.48 14.25 11.15
C ARG A 435 -16.58 13.13 12.17
N MET A 436 -15.82 12.07 12.01
CA MET A 436 -15.83 10.96 12.97
C MET A 436 -15.15 11.33 14.28
N ALA A 437 -14.15 12.20 14.29
CA ALA A 437 -13.55 12.75 15.51
C ALA A 437 -14.52 13.66 16.28
N SER A 438 -15.36 14.46 15.58
CA SER A 438 -16.34 15.38 16.19
C SER A 438 -17.63 14.71 16.67
N GLY A 439 -17.93 13.50 16.20
CA GLY A 439 -19.12 12.70 16.64
C GLY A 439 -18.86 11.77 17.81
N ILE A 440 -17.70 11.90 18.47
CA ILE A 440 -17.22 11.04 19.55
C ILE A 440 -17.31 11.78 20.91
N HIS A 441 -18.39 12.51 21.16
CA HIS A 441 -18.72 13.07 22.47
C HIS A 441 -20.02 12.45 23.00
#